data_506a98d9d04d663dd5d3f231f037017d
#
_entry.id   506a98d9d04d663dd5d3f231f037017d
#
_cell.length_a   1.000
_cell.length_b   1.000
_cell.length_c   1.000
_cell.angle_alpha   90.00
_cell.angle_beta   90.00
_cell.angle_gamma   90.00
#
_symmetry.space_group_name_H-M   'P 1'
#
loop_
_entity.id
_entity.type
_entity.pdbx_description
1 polymer ?
#
loop_
_entity_poly.entity_id
_entity_poly.type
_entity_poly.pdbx_seq_one_letter_code
_entity_poly.pdbx_strand_id
1 'polypeptide(L)'
;MWAMSDARRYDVLLDARGLVCPLPLVKARQALMVVEAGATICVLATDPEARSDFERFCEATGHLLHGIDEEGGVLVIVLEKTGG
;
A
#
# COMPACT_ATOMS: atom_id res chain seq x y z
N MET A 1 -20.28 -8.88 -7.61
CA MET A 1 -19.76 -8.70 -7.30
C MET A 1 -18.85 -8.79 -6.90
N TRP A 2 -18.45 -8.65 -7.03
CA TRP A 2 -17.37 -8.85 -6.79
C TRP A 2 -16.94 -8.47 -5.70
N ALA A 3 -17.22 -8.29 -5.45
CA ALA A 3 -16.92 -8.05 -4.68
C ALA A 3 -16.34 -7.99 -3.90
N MET A 4 -16.23 -8.19 -3.97
CA MET A 4 -15.71 -8.24 -3.40
C MET A 4 -15.04 -7.99 -2.84
N SER A 5 -14.81 -7.97 -3.37
CA SER A 5 -14.13 -7.80 -2.87
C SER A 5 -13.87 -7.60 -1.69
N ASP A 6 -14.01 -8.11 -1.14
CA ASP A 6 -13.86 -8.02 0.09
C ASP A 6 -12.55 -8.07 0.54
N ALA A 7 -11.72 -8.88 0.15
CA ALA A 7 -10.33 -8.93 0.52
C ALA A 7 -9.60 -7.70 0.08
N ARG A 8 -10.17 -6.99 -0.84
CA ARG A 8 -9.53 -5.82 -1.36
C ARG A 8 -10.18 -4.55 -0.90
N ARG A 9 -10.81 -4.60 0.25
CA ARG A 9 -11.43 -3.40 0.76
C ARG A 9 -10.37 -2.46 1.25
N TYR A 10 -10.55 -1.20 0.92
CA TYR A 10 -9.60 -0.17 1.29
C TYR A 10 -10.30 1.17 1.27
N ASP A 11 -9.75 2.12 2.03
CA ASP A 11 -10.31 3.47 2.08
C ASP A 11 -9.70 4.37 1.01
N VAL A 12 -8.46 4.11 0.63
CA VAL A 12 -7.74 4.94 -0.34
C VAL A 12 -7.08 4.03 -1.36
N LEU A 13 -7.25 4.36 -2.62
CA LEU A 13 -6.53 3.69 -3.70
C LEU A 13 -5.47 4.64 -4.23
N LEU A 14 -4.23 4.19 -4.21
CA LEU A 14 -3.10 5.00 -4.63
C LEU A 14 -2.45 4.33 -5.84
N ASP A 15 -2.58 4.97 -6.98
CA ASP A 15 -2.03 4.42 -8.21
C ASP A 15 -0.61 4.94 -8.40
N ALA A 16 0.35 4.10 -8.12
CA ALA A 16 1.76 4.43 -8.27
C ALA A 16 2.42 3.60 -9.37
N ARG A 17 1.61 3.10 -10.31
CA ARG A 17 2.15 2.33 -11.43
C ARG A 17 3.01 3.25 -12.29
N GLY A 18 4.09 2.68 -12.79
CA GLY A 18 5.02 3.43 -13.62
C GLY A 18 6.05 4.24 -12.85
N LEU A 19 5.88 4.37 -11.56
CA LEU A 19 6.85 5.10 -10.73
C LEU A 19 7.94 4.15 -10.27
N VAL A 20 9.17 4.69 -10.17
CA VAL A 20 10.30 3.88 -9.72
C VAL A 20 10.58 4.18 -8.25
N CYS A 21 11.21 3.21 -7.59
CA CYS A 21 11.63 3.33 -6.21
C CYS A 21 12.42 4.61 -6.00
N PRO A 22 12.16 5.37 -4.96
CA PRO A 22 11.25 5.11 -3.85
C PRO A 22 9.91 5.83 -3.96
N LEU A 23 9.51 6.25 -5.17
CA LEU A 23 8.34 7.12 -5.32
C LEU A 23 7.03 6.48 -4.85
N PRO A 24 6.78 5.16 -5.10
CA PRO A 24 5.54 4.58 -4.57
C PRO A 24 5.45 4.72 -3.05
N LEU A 25 6.57 4.52 -2.36
CA LEU A 25 6.59 4.65 -0.91
C LEU A 25 6.40 6.10 -0.48
N VAL A 26 7.01 7.03 -1.19
CA VAL A 26 6.84 8.45 -0.88
C VAL A 26 5.38 8.85 -0.97
N LYS A 27 4.69 8.39 -2.02
CA LYS A 27 3.27 8.70 -2.16
C LYS A 27 2.44 8.08 -1.06
N ALA A 28 2.77 6.85 -0.67
CA ALA A 28 2.05 6.18 0.42
C ALA A 28 2.25 6.92 1.74
N ARG A 29 3.46 7.40 1.99
CA ARG A 29 3.72 8.15 3.22
C ARG A 29 2.90 9.44 3.26
N GLN A 30 2.76 10.11 2.12
CA GLN A 30 1.94 11.32 2.07
C GLN A 30 0.47 10.99 2.36
N ALA A 31 -0.03 9.90 1.80
CA ALA A 31 -1.41 9.50 2.06
C ALA A 31 -1.62 9.16 3.53
N LEU A 32 -0.64 8.50 4.14
CA LEU A 32 -0.75 8.12 5.54
C LEU A 32 -0.80 9.34 6.46
N MET A 33 -0.25 10.46 6.02
CA MET A 33 -0.26 11.67 6.85
C MET A 33 -1.64 12.29 6.95
N VAL A 34 -2.52 12.02 5.99
CA VAL A 34 -3.82 12.69 5.96
C VAL A 34 -4.99 11.78 6.29
N VAL A 35 -4.76 10.48 6.41
CA VAL A 35 -5.84 9.56 6.77
C VAL A 35 -5.83 9.31 8.27
N GLU A 36 -6.93 8.78 8.77
CA GLU A 36 -7.05 8.48 10.19
C GLU A 36 -6.50 7.10 10.49
N ALA A 37 -6.14 6.90 11.75
CA ALA A 37 -5.72 5.58 12.21
C ALA A 37 -6.81 4.57 11.92
N GLY A 38 -6.42 3.39 11.44
CA GLY A 38 -7.37 2.36 11.04
C GLY A 38 -7.70 2.40 9.56
N ALA A 39 -7.34 3.47 8.86
CA ALA A 39 -7.62 3.56 7.42
C ALA A 39 -6.69 2.61 6.66
N THR A 40 -7.24 2.02 5.61
CA THR A 40 -6.48 1.11 4.76
C THR A 40 -6.18 1.78 3.42
N ILE A 41 -4.98 1.56 2.94
CA ILE A 41 -4.50 2.13 1.69
C ILE A 41 -4.08 0.97 0.79
N CYS A 42 -4.59 0.98 -0.43
CA CYS A 42 -4.19 0.03 -1.46
C CYS A 42 -3.28 0.76 -2.44
N VAL A 43 -2.04 0.31 -2.55
CA VAL A 43 -1.05 0.92 -3.44
C VAL A 43 -0.81 -0.02 -4.60
N LEU A 44 -0.93 0.50 -5.81
CA LEU A 44 -0.59 -0.25 -7.01
C LEU A 44 0.79 0.21 -7.47
N ALA A 45 1.71 -0.73 -7.65
CA ALA A 45 3.07 -0.42 -8.04
C ALA A 45 3.58 -1.43 -9.05
N THR A 46 4.42 -0.98 -9.95
CA THR A 46 5.00 -1.87 -10.96
C THR A 46 6.50 -2.07 -10.76
N ASP A 47 7.12 -1.29 -9.88
CA ASP A 47 8.53 -1.46 -9.58
C ASP A 47 8.69 -2.62 -8.60
N PRO A 48 9.45 -3.66 -8.94
CA PRO A 48 9.60 -4.81 -8.04
C PRO A 48 10.23 -4.45 -6.70
N GLU A 49 10.98 -3.36 -6.62
CA GLU A 49 11.57 -2.95 -5.36
C GLU A 49 10.54 -2.46 -4.36
N ALA A 50 9.33 -2.15 -4.81
CA ALA A 50 8.30 -1.68 -3.91
C ALA A 50 7.97 -2.71 -2.84
N ARG A 51 8.08 -4.01 -3.16
CA ARG A 51 7.78 -5.05 -2.18
C ARG A 51 8.66 -4.89 -0.94
N SER A 52 9.96 -4.87 -1.12
CA SER A 52 10.86 -4.78 0.03
C SER A 52 10.78 -3.40 0.68
N ASP A 53 10.53 -2.36 -0.10
CA ASP A 53 10.41 -1.02 0.46
C ASP A 53 9.23 -0.96 1.44
N PHE A 54 8.09 -1.50 1.04
CA PHE A 54 6.91 -1.45 1.90
C PHE A 54 7.03 -2.38 3.09
N GLU A 55 7.68 -3.53 2.91
CA GLU A 55 7.92 -4.44 4.03
C GLU A 55 8.77 -3.74 5.09
N ARG A 56 9.85 -3.11 4.68
CA ARG A 56 10.73 -2.43 5.62
C ARG A 56 10.05 -1.22 6.26
N PHE A 57 9.28 -0.49 5.47
CA PHE A 57 8.59 0.68 5.98
C PHE A 57 7.59 0.31 7.07
N CYS A 58 6.78 -0.71 6.82
CA CYS A 58 5.78 -1.10 7.80
C CYS A 58 6.44 -1.68 9.05
N GLU A 59 7.54 -2.40 8.88
CA GLU A 59 8.27 -2.93 10.02
C GLU A 59 8.84 -1.80 10.87
N ALA A 60 9.37 -0.78 10.23
CA ALA A 60 10.01 0.33 10.95
C ALA A 60 9.00 1.24 11.64
N THR A 61 7.82 1.40 11.06
CA THR A 61 6.84 2.37 11.56
C THR A 61 5.75 1.75 12.41
N GLY A 62 5.55 0.43 12.30
CA GLY A 62 4.47 -0.23 13.00
C GLY A 62 3.15 -0.21 12.27
N HIS A 63 3.08 0.41 11.10
CA HIS A 63 1.88 0.28 10.28
C HIS A 63 1.72 -1.17 9.86
N LEU A 64 0.47 -1.60 9.67
CA LEU A 64 0.20 -3.00 9.38
C LEU A 64 0.24 -3.23 7.88
N LEU A 65 1.01 -4.23 7.46
CA LEU A 65 1.04 -4.65 6.07
C LEU A 65 0.14 -5.87 5.95
N HIS A 66 -1.03 -5.68 5.34
CA HIS A 66 -2.00 -6.75 5.23
C HIS A 66 -1.61 -7.77 4.18
N GLY A 67 -0.96 -7.33 3.12
CA GLY A 67 -0.51 -8.27 2.11
C GLY A 67 0.01 -7.56 0.89
N ILE A 68 0.75 -8.33 0.08
CA ILE A 68 1.24 -7.87 -1.21
C ILE A 68 0.94 -8.97 -2.21
N ASP A 69 0.06 -8.69 -3.15
CA ASP A 69 -0.26 -9.62 -4.23
C ASP A 69 0.33 -9.11 -5.52
N GLU A 70 0.54 -9.99 -6.45
CA GLU A 70 1.01 -9.61 -7.77
C GLU A 70 0.02 -10.09 -8.81
N GLU A 71 -0.42 -9.18 -9.67
CA GLU A 71 -1.39 -9.49 -10.72
C GLU A 71 -0.93 -8.82 -12.00
N GLY A 72 -0.52 -9.63 -12.98
CA GLY A 72 -0.14 -9.09 -14.28
C GLY A 72 0.99 -8.08 -14.22
N GLY A 73 1.97 -8.30 -13.37
CA GLY A 73 3.10 -7.39 -13.24
C GLY A 73 2.85 -6.23 -12.32
N VAL A 74 1.67 -6.15 -11.71
CA VAL A 74 1.34 -5.06 -10.79
C VAL A 74 1.32 -5.62 -9.37
N LEU A 75 2.05 -4.97 -8.48
CA LEU A 75 2.00 -5.28 -7.05
C LEU A 75 0.81 -4.55 -6.45
N VAL A 76 -0.01 -5.30 -5.74
CA VAL A 76 -1.17 -4.76 -5.03
C VAL A 76 -0.83 -4.82 -3.55
N ILE A 77 -0.54 -3.68 -2.97
CA ILE A 77 -0.01 -3.58 -1.61
C ILE A 77 -1.08 -2.96 -0.73
N VAL A 78 -1.51 -3.68 0.29
CA VAL A 78 -2.56 -3.18 1.18
C VAL A 78 -1.97 -3.02 2.56
N LEU A 79 -2.04 -1.80 3.07
CA LEU A 79 -1.52 -1.52 4.41
C LEU A 79 -2.53 -0.66 5.17
N GLU A 80 -2.38 -0.68 6.49
CA GLU A 80 -3.31 0.01 7.38
C GLU A 80 -2.53 0.92 8.30
N LYS A 81 -3.02 2.15 8.46
CA LYS A 81 -2.40 3.10 9.39
C LYS A 81 -2.70 2.70 10.82
N THR A 82 -1.65 2.58 11.63
CA THR A 82 -1.83 2.35 13.06
C THR A 82 -1.81 3.68 13.80
N GLY A 83 -2.27 3.64 15.03
CA GLY A 83 -2.58 4.84 15.76
C GLY A 83 -1.41 5.65 16.24
N GLY A 84 -0.23 5.28 15.84
CA GLY A 84 0.95 6.00 16.31
C GLY A 84 1.13 7.34 15.66
#